data_c2307e6a437e36d0d5e377519c889081
#
_entry.id   c2307e6a437e36d0d5e377519c889081
#
_cell.length_a   1.000
_cell.length_b   1.000
_cell.length_c   1.000
_cell.angle_alpha   90.00
_cell.angle_beta   90.00
_cell.angle_gamma   90.00
#
_symmetry.space_group_name_H-M   'P 1'
#
loop_
_entity.id
_entity.type
_entity.pdbx_description
1 polymer ?
#
loop_
_entity_poly.entity_id
_entity_poly.type
_entity_poly.pdbx_seq_one_letter_code
_entity_poly.pdbx_strand_id
1 'polypeptide(L)'
;MVICHSLKYMRYSRIAEDLQLSDEDVLKNFAAAGAKIGDLAISNMPSKPANGDEPAQGAEVWFGKAPPDLSLEVRAKGTDWVYTYLKSFYVDPSRPVGWNNTVFPNASMPFPLWELQGVQTPVYAPAKPGQDPSVEKLDLSTPGKLTPAQYDDTVRDLTAFLEYASEPAALQRHSIGVWVLFYLAFFTLLAYLLKHEYWKDVH
;
A
#
# COMPACT_ATOMS: atom_id res chain seq x y z
N MET A 1 6.11 -9.25 1.28
CA MET A 1 5.98 -7.77 1.23
C MET A 1 7.12 -7.09 1.99
N VAL A 2 7.37 -7.41 3.23
CA VAL A 2 8.41 -6.76 4.08
C VAL A 2 9.86 -7.04 3.61
N ILE A 3 10.06 -7.83 2.57
CA ILE A 3 11.39 -8.04 1.98
C ILE A 3 11.86 -6.75 1.28
N CYS A 4 11.01 -6.11 0.50
CA CYS A 4 11.36 -4.92 -0.29
C CYS A 4 10.83 -3.62 0.34
N HIS A 5 9.61 -3.62 0.84
CA HIS A 5 8.94 -2.43 1.39
C HIS A 5 8.80 -2.52 2.89
N SER A 6 8.96 -1.40 3.57
CA SER A 6 8.67 -1.27 5.00
C SER A 6 7.21 -0.86 5.24
N LEU A 7 6.72 -1.22 6.42
CA LEU A 7 5.52 -0.66 7.07
C LEU A 7 5.97 -0.05 8.40
N LYS A 8 6.74 1.03 8.34
CA LYS A 8 7.48 1.58 9.49
C LYS A 8 6.62 2.08 10.64
N TYR A 9 5.31 2.25 10.42
CA TYR A 9 4.36 2.64 11.49
C TYR A 9 3.60 1.45 12.07
N MET A 10 3.88 0.21 11.58
CA MET A 10 3.22 -1.01 12.01
C MET A 10 4.21 -1.91 12.79
N ARG A 11 3.78 -2.42 13.94
CA ARG A 11 4.48 -3.48 14.67
C ARG A 11 3.88 -4.84 14.36
N TYR A 12 4.70 -5.88 14.39
CA TYR A 12 4.19 -7.24 14.20
C TYR A 12 3.19 -7.64 15.32
N SER A 13 3.43 -7.20 16.57
CA SER A 13 2.49 -7.43 17.67
C SER A 13 1.11 -6.81 17.43
N ARG A 14 1.06 -5.66 16.76
CA ARG A 14 -0.21 -5.04 16.40
C ARG A 14 -0.96 -5.84 15.35
N ILE A 15 -0.26 -6.42 14.38
CA ILE A 15 -0.87 -7.31 13.38
C ILE A 15 -1.44 -8.56 14.07
N ALA A 16 -0.70 -9.15 15.02
CA ALA A 16 -1.17 -10.31 15.79
C ALA A 16 -2.45 -10.00 16.56
N GLU A 17 -2.48 -8.88 17.30
CA GLU A 17 -3.63 -8.44 18.08
C GLU A 17 -4.86 -8.14 17.21
N ASP A 18 -4.71 -7.29 16.20
CA ASP A 18 -5.82 -6.81 15.38
C ASP A 18 -6.43 -7.92 14.50
N LEU A 19 -5.61 -8.84 13.98
CA LEU A 19 -6.05 -9.95 13.14
C LEU A 19 -6.30 -11.26 13.91
N GLN A 20 -6.12 -11.24 15.23
CA GLN A 20 -6.30 -12.41 16.12
C GLN A 20 -5.45 -13.61 15.69
N LEU A 21 -4.22 -13.34 15.24
CA LEU A 21 -3.23 -14.35 14.85
C LEU A 21 -2.29 -14.64 16.01
N SER A 22 -1.72 -15.85 16.02
CA SER A 22 -0.62 -16.15 16.94
C SER A 22 0.65 -15.37 16.59
N ASP A 23 1.47 -15.06 17.59
CA ASP A 23 2.77 -14.41 17.38
C ASP A 23 3.65 -15.22 16.41
N GLU A 24 3.59 -16.55 16.49
CA GLU A 24 4.33 -17.47 15.64
C GLU A 24 3.87 -17.35 14.18
N ASP A 25 2.55 -17.31 13.92
CA ASP A 25 1.99 -17.16 12.57
C ASP A 25 2.38 -15.82 11.96
N VAL A 26 2.36 -14.75 12.76
CA VAL A 26 2.76 -13.43 12.29
C VAL A 26 4.24 -13.40 11.96
N LEU A 27 5.10 -13.92 12.82
CA LEU A 27 6.54 -13.97 12.55
C LEU A 27 6.89 -14.85 11.34
N LYS A 28 6.20 -15.96 11.18
CA LYS A 28 6.41 -16.88 10.04
C LYS A 28 5.97 -16.31 8.69
N ASN A 29 4.83 -15.62 8.66
CA ASN A 29 4.18 -15.24 7.40
C ASN A 29 4.40 -13.76 7.02
N PHE A 30 4.60 -12.88 7.98
CA PHE A 30 4.69 -11.43 7.73
C PHE A 30 6.08 -10.86 8.00
N ALA A 31 6.84 -11.45 8.93
CA ALA A 31 8.06 -10.84 9.40
C ALA A 31 9.28 -11.08 8.49
N ALA A 32 10.19 -10.13 8.49
CA ALA A 32 11.51 -10.33 7.93
C ALA A 32 12.32 -11.33 8.78
N ALA A 33 13.27 -12.01 8.17
CA ALA A 33 14.10 -12.99 8.86
C ALA A 33 14.81 -12.36 10.08
N GLY A 34 14.68 -13.03 11.25
CA GLY A 34 15.30 -12.58 12.51
C GLY A 34 14.52 -11.52 13.27
N ALA A 35 13.38 -11.06 12.79
CA ALA A 35 12.53 -10.09 13.49
C ALA A 35 11.85 -10.72 14.71
N LYS A 36 11.55 -9.88 15.71
CA LYS A 36 10.78 -10.24 16.91
C LYS A 36 9.40 -9.62 16.86
N ILE A 37 8.46 -10.18 17.62
CA ILE A 37 7.06 -9.74 17.61
C ILE A 37 6.87 -8.26 17.97
N GLY A 38 7.74 -7.71 18.82
CA GLY A 38 7.72 -6.29 19.21
C GLY A 38 8.33 -5.32 18.18
N ASP A 39 8.99 -5.84 17.14
CA ASP A 39 9.69 -5.02 16.17
C ASP A 39 8.71 -4.34 15.21
N LEU A 40 9.16 -3.24 14.62
CA LEU A 40 8.49 -2.60 13.49
C LEU A 40 8.67 -3.44 12.23
N ALA A 41 7.67 -3.44 11.36
CA ALA A 41 7.70 -4.15 10.07
C ALA A 41 8.58 -3.40 9.06
N ILE A 42 9.89 -3.46 9.26
CA ILE A 42 10.90 -2.78 8.45
C ILE A 42 11.54 -3.78 7.48
N SER A 43 11.72 -3.36 6.23
CA SER A 43 12.41 -4.13 5.20
C SER A 43 13.88 -4.36 5.56
N ASN A 44 14.36 -5.57 5.29
CA ASN A 44 15.78 -5.91 5.40
C ASN A 44 16.57 -5.59 4.11
N MET A 45 15.93 -5.03 3.09
CA MET A 45 16.60 -4.68 1.84
C MET A 45 17.61 -3.57 2.08
N PRO A 46 18.89 -3.80 1.81
CA PRO A 46 19.89 -2.76 1.93
C PRO A 46 19.60 -1.66 0.89
N SER A 47 19.63 -0.42 1.34
CA SER A 47 19.47 0.74 0.44
C SER A 47 20.20 1.92 1.04
N LYS A 48 21.14 2.47 0.28
CA LYS A 48 21.88 3.67 0.64
C LYS A 48 22.05 4.53 -0.61
N PRO A 49 21.55 5.76 -0.65
CA PRO A 49 21.80 6.67 -1.77
C PRO A 49 23.29 7.08 -1.82
N ALA A 50 23.74 7.49 -2.99
CA ALA A 50 25.07 8.07 -3.14
C ALA A 50 25.19 9.35 -2.28
N ASN A 51 26.34 9.50 -1.61
CA ASN A 51 26.61 10.66 -0.77
C ASN A 51 28.10 11.04 -0.90
N GLY A 52 28.40 12.14 -1.58
CA GLY A 52 29.77 12.54 -1.88
C GLY A 52 30.51 11.44 -2.67
N ASP A 53 31.63 10.96 -2.13
CA ASP A 53 32.46 9.91 -2.74
C ASP A 53 31.93 8.49 -2.49
N GLU A 54 30.89 8.33 -1.66
CA GLU A 54 30.29 7.03 -1.39
C GLU A 54 29.27 6.67 -2.48
N PRO A 55 29.44 5.55 -3.20
CA PRO A 55 28.48 5.12 -4.22
C PRO A 55 27.17 4.64 -3.59
N ALA A 56 26.11 4.71 -4.38
CA ALA A 56 24.83 4.10 -4.02
C ALA A 56 24.97 2.59 -3.79
N GLN A 57 24.17 2.02 -2.89
CA GLN A 57 24.21 0.60 -2.53
C GLN A 57 22.82 -0.02 -2.52
N GLY A 58 22.77 -1.34 -2.74
CA GLY A 58 21.54 -2.13 -2.64
C GLY A 58 20.46 -1.67 -3.62
N ALA A 59 19.26 -1.39 -3.12
CA ALA A 59 18.09 -1.05 -3.93
C ALA A 59 18.30 0.19 -4.83
N GLU A 60 19.10 1.14 -4.39
CA GLU A 60 19.46 2.33 -5.21
C GLU A 60 20.23 1.94 -6.48
N VAL A 61 21.08 0.92 -6.38
CA VAL A 61 21.84 0.41 -7.54
C VAL A 61 20.94 -0.48 -8.42
N TRP A 62 20.12 -1.33 -7.79
CA TRP A 62 19.32 -2.33 -8.52
C TRP A 62 18.13 -1.72 -9.26
N PHE A 63 17.49 -0.72 -8.66
CA PHE A 63 16.21 -0.16 -9.13
C PHE A 63 16.29 1.35 -9.44
N GLY A 64 17.44 1.98 -9.18
CA GLY A 64 17.62 3.43 -9.31
C GLY A 64 17.06 4.24 -8.14
N LYS A 65 16.36 3.60 -7.20
CA LYS A 65 15.83 4.21 -5.97
C LYS A 65 15.40 3.16 -4.94
N ALA A 66 15.36 3.56 -3.68
CA ALA A 66 14.81 2.73 -2.61
C ALA A 66 13.32 2.45 -2.82
N PRO A 67 12.85 1.22 -2.54
CA PRO A 67 11.43 0.95 -2.43
C PRO A 67 10.79 1.84 -1.35
N PRO A 68 9.67 2.52 -1.66
CA PRO A 68 9.02 3.39 -0.69
C PRO A 68 8.42 2.60 0.48
N ASP A 69 8.27 3.27 1.62
CA ASP A 69 7.48 2.76 2.74
C ASP A 69 5.99 2.75 2.37
N LEU A 70 5.31 1.64 2.60
CA LEU A 70 3.91 1.45 2.22
C LEU A 70 2.91 1.77 3.34
N SER A 71 3.37 2.21 4.52
CA SER A 71 2.50 2.46 5.68
C SER A 71 1.32 3.39 5.38
N LEU A 72 1.50 4.36 4.48
CA LEU A 72 0.47 5.35 4.15
C LEU A 72 0.14 5.40 2.65
N GLU A 73 0.64 4.46 1.84
CA GLU A 73 0.50 4.53 0.39
C GLU A 73 -0.96 4.43 -0.06
N VAL A 74 -1.73 3.50 0.53
CA VAL A 74 -3.17 3.38 0.23
C VAL A 74 -3.95 4.60 0.67
N ARG A 75 -3.54 5.23 1.77
CA ARG A 75 -4.18 6.46 2.24
C ARG A 75 -3.89 7.66 1.33
N ALA A 76 -2.71 7.68 0.70
CA ALA A 76 -2.29 8.74 -0.20
C ALA A 76 -2.84 8.57 -1.62
N LYS A 77 -2.91 7.33 -2.13
CA LYS A 77 -3.30 7.02 -3.51
C LYS A 77 -4.73 6.52 -3.66
N GLY A 78 -5.28 5.91 -2.62
CA GLY A 78 -6.55 5.19 -2.65
C GLY A 78 -6.39 3.70 -2.94
N THR A 79 -7.34 2.91 -2.44
CA THR A 79 -7.40 1.44 -2.62
C THR A 79 -7.49 1.06 -4.10
N ASP A 80 -8.36 1.71 -4.86
CA ASP A 80 -8.58 1.43 -6.29
C ASP A 80 -7.32 1.66 -7.12
N TRP A 81 -6.55 2.70 -6.77
CA TRP A 81 -5.29 2.99 -7.44
C TRP A 81 -4.27 1.87 -7.20
N VAL A 82 -4.11 1.44 -5.94
CA VAL A 82 -3.15 0.37 -5.59
C VAL A 82 -3.55 -0.96 -6.21
N TYR A 83 -4.84 -1.30 -6.17
CA TYR A 83 -5.38 -2.49 -6.82
C TYR A 83 -5.11 -2.46 -8.32
N THR A 84 -5.43 -1.37 -8.99
CA THR A 84 -5.24 -1.22 -10.44
C THR A 84 -3.74 -1.23 -10.80
N TYR A 85 -2.90 -0.57 -9.99
CA TYR A 85 -1.46 -0.56 -10.16
C TYR A 85 -0.88 -1.99 -10.18
N LEU A 86 -1.25 -2.83 -9.22
CA LEU A 86 -0.78 -4.21 -9.13
C LEU A 86 -1.24 -5.10 -10.30
N LYS A 87 -2.31 -4.73 -10.98
CA LYS A 87 -2.84 -5.46 -12.15
C LYS A 87 -2.35 -4.93 -13.50
N SER A 88 -1.71 -3.77 -13.51
CA SER A 88 -1.39 -3.01 -14.72
C SER A 88 0.07 -3.12 -15.18
N PHE A 89 0.83 -4.07 -14.63
CA PHE A 89 2.19 -4.35 -15.08
C PHE A 89 2.22 -5.11 -16.40
N TYR A 90 3.18 -4.76 -17.25
CA TYR A 90 3.45 -5.43 -18.51
C TYR A 90 4.94 -5.47 -18.81
N VAL A 91 5.37 -6.39 -19.67
CA VAL A 91 6.76 -6.51 -20.10
C VAL A 91 7.11 -5.35 -21.01
N ASP A 92 8.20 -4.67 -20.68
CA ASP A 92 8.77 -3.57 -21.47
C ASP A 92 10.30 -3.70 -21.47
N PRO A 93 10.89 -4.29 -22.53
CA PRO A 93 12.34 -4.50 -22.64
C PRO A 93 13.15 -3.20 -22.68
N SER A 94 12.51 -2.05 -22.94
CA SER A 94 13.17 -0.75 -22.93
C SER A 94 13.48 -0.25 -21.51
N ARG A 95 12.86 -0.87 -20.49
CA ARG A 95 13.04 -0.47 -19.10
C ARG A 95 14.16 -1.27 -18.43
N PRO A 96 14.96 -0.63 -17.56
CA PRO A 96 16.05 -1.33 -16.85
C PRO A 96 15.58 -2.55 -16.04
N VAL A 97 14.37 -2.50 -15.47
CA VAL A 97 13.78 -3.59 -14.70
C VAL A 97 12.99 -4.59 -15.55
N GLY A 98 12.87 -4.37 -16.88
CA GLY A 98 12.13 -5.24 -17.81
C GLY A 98 10.60 -5.11 -17.72
N TRP A 99 10.07 -4.22 -16.89
CA TRP A 99 8.64 -4.04 -16.64
C TRP A 99 8.24 -2.57 -16.68
N ASN A 100 7.02 -2.32 -17.10
CA ASN A 100 6.38 -1.00 -17.06
C ASN A 100 4.95 -1.15 -16.52
N ASN A 101 4.26 -0.03 -16.30
CA ASN A 101 2.92 -0.01 -15.73
C ASN A 101 2.06 1.06 -16.40
N THR A 102 0.78 0.74 -16.67
CA THR A 102 -0.12 1.69 -17.35
C THR A 102 -0.64 2.79 -16.43
N VAL A 103 -0.76 2.51 -15.12
CA VAL A 103 -1.23 3.48 -14.11
C VAL A 103 -0.10 4.40 -13.66
N PHE A 104 1.11 3.87 -13.56
CA PHE A 104 2.30 4.62 -13.18
C PHE A 104 3.44 4.34 -14.19
N PRO A 105 3.44 5.02 -15.34
CA PRO A 105 4.45 4.82 -16.37
C PRO A 105 5.87 5.06 -15.86
N ASN A 106 6.80 4.26 -16.35
CA ASN A 106 8.21 4.30 -15.94
C ASN A 106 8.46 3.91 -14.48
N ALA A 107 7.62 3.07 -13.90
CA ALA A 107 7.85 2.50 -12.57
C ALA A 107 9.22 1.80 -12.51
N SER A 108 10.00 2.12 -11.47
CA SER A 108 11.28 1.43 -11.21
C SER A 108 11.09 0.09 -10.47
N MET A 109 9.89 -0.22 -10.06
CA MET A 109 9.54 -1.47 -9.40
C MET A 109 9.48 -2.61 -10.42
N PRO A 110 10.27 -3.70 -10.27
CA PRO A 110 10.03 -4.92 -11.03
C PRO A 110 8.69 -5.50 -10.59
N PHE A 111 8.04 -6.28 -11.45
CA PHE A 111 6.76 -6.88 -11.10
C PHE A 111 6.93 -8.14 -10.23
N PRO A 112 6.70 -8.09 -8.90
CA PRO A 112 7.00 -9.23 -8.02
C PRO A 112 5.94 -10.34 -8.09
N LEU A 113 4.77 -10.07 -8.66
CA LEU A 113 3.64 -11.01 -8.71
C LEU A 113 3.52 -11.70 -10.08
N TRP A 114 4.51 -11.60 -10.95
CA TRP A 114 4.47 -12.14 -12.30
C TRP A 114 4.26 -13.66 -12.33
N GLU A 115 4.80 -14.38 -11.35
CA GLU A 115 4.58 -15.84 -11.27
C GLU A 115 3.13 -16.20 -10.95
N LEU A 116 2.42 -15.32 -10.24
CA LEU A 116 1.02 -15.54 -9.88
C LEU A 116 0.09 -15.12 -11.01
N GLN A 117 0.27 -13.92 -11.54
CA GLN A 117 -0.56 -13.35 -12.61
C GLN A 117 -0.23 -13.98 -13.97
N GLY A 118 1.03 -14.16 -14.26
CA GLY A 118 1.56 -14.41 -15.59
C GLY A 118 2.13 -13.14 -16.21
N VAL A 119 2.49 -13.25 -17.49
CA VAL A 119 3.12 -12.19 -18.27
C VAL A 119 2.10 -11.51 -19.15
N GLN A 120 1.96 -10.20 -18.99
CA GLN A 120 1.12 -9.35 -19.85
C GLN A 120 1.99 -8.64 -20.88
N THR A 121 1.46 -8.52 -22.10
CA THR A 121 2.03 -7.74 -23.20
C THR A 121 1.10 -6.60 -23.57
N PRO A 122 1.64 -5.41 -23.88
CA PRO A 122 0.82 -4.26 -24.22
C PRO A 122 0.31 -4.36 -25.68
N VAL A 123 -0.94 -4.03 -25.89
CA VAL A 123 -1.52 -3.74 -27.21
C VAL A 123 -1.62 -2.23 -27.31
N TYR A 124 -0.98 -1.67 -28.32
CA TYR A 124 -0.94 -0.22 -28.50
C TYR A 124 -2.08 0.25 -29.41
N ALA A 125 -2.69 1.36 -29.04
CA ALA A 125 -3.61 2.07 -29.92
C ALA A 125 -2.85 2.64 -31.14
N PRO A 126 -3.53 2.83 -32.30
CA PRO A 126 -2.92 3.49 -33.46
C PRO A 126 -2.35 4.85 -33.07
N ALA A 127 -1.05 5.04 -33.35
CA ALA A 127 -0.36 6.28 -33.02
C ALA A 127 -0.98 7.45 -33.78
N LYS A 128 -1.31 8.53 -33.09
CA LYS A 128 -1.68 9.80 -33.73
C LYS A 128 -0.40 10.55 -34.14
N PRO A 129 -0.44 11.31 -35.26
CA PRO A 129 0.74 12.07 -35.68
C PRO A 129 1.29 12.96 -34.55
N GLY A 130 2.56 12.76 -34.17
CA GLY A 130 3.24 13.54 -33.11
C GLY A 130 2.96 13.13 -31.67
N GLN A 131 2.31 11.98 -31.44
CA GLN A 131 2.11 11.42 -30.12
C GLN A 131 2.72 10.01 -30.03
N ASP A 132 3.29 9.70 -28.87
CA ASP A 132 3.74 8.33 -28.56
C ASP A 132 2.53 7.37 -28.50
N PRO A 133 2.71 6.11 -28.93
CA PRO A 133 1.64 5.12 -28.88
C PRO A 133 1.22 4.88 -27.42
N SER A 134 -0.09 4.99 -27.15
CA SER A 134 -0.65 4.68 -25.83
C SER A 134 -1.04 3.20 -25.76
N VAL A 135 -0.87 2.60 -24.57
CA VAL A 135 -1.34 1.24 -24.33
C VAL A 135 -2.87 1.25 -24.25
N GLU A 136 -3.53 0.52 -25.17
CA GLU A 136 -4.99 0.39 -25.22
C GLU A 136 -5.49 -0.68 -24.27
N LYS A 137 -4.82 -1.84 -24.28
CA LYS A 137 -5.14 -2.96 -23.40
C LYS A 137 -3.89 -3.81 -23.10
N LEU A 138 -4.00 -4.65 -22.09
CA LEU A 138 -3.00 -5.65 -21.76
C LEU A 138 -3.54 -7.05 -22.06
N ASP A 139 -2.82 -7.81 -22.86
CA ASP A 139 -3.14 -9.21 -23.17
C ASP A 139 -2.24 -10.14 -22.33
N LEU A 140 -2.84 -11.13 -21.67
CA LEU A 140 -2.11 -12.15 -20.93
C LEU A 140 -1.45 -13.11 -21.92
N SER A 141 -0.16 -12.91 -22.20
CA SER A 141 0.60 -13.72 -23.18
C SER A 141 1.07 -15.06 -22.61
N THR A 142 1.33 -15.11 -21.32
CA THR A 142 1.73 -16.34 -20.61
C THR A 142 0.97 -16.40 -19.29
N PRO A 143 0.14 -17.43 -19.05
CA PRO A 143 -0.60 -17.56 -17.79
C PRO A 143 0.34 -17.81 -16.62
N GLY A 144 -0.03 -17.28 -15.46
CA GLY A 144 0.67 -17.54 -14.21
C GLY A 144 0.15 -18.77 -13.47
N LYS A 145 0.53 -18.91 -12.21
CA LYS A 145 0.10 -20.02 -11.33
C LYS A 145 -1.37 -19.92 -10.93
N LEU A 146 -1.95 -18.69 -10.93
CA LEU A 146 -3.33 -18.45 -10.56
C LEU A 146 -4.19 -18.15 -11.79
N THR A 147 -5.45 -18.54 -11.72
CA THR A 147 -6.44 -18.06 -12.68
C THR A 147 -6.65 -16.55 -12.51
N PRO A 148 -7.16 -15.82 -13.52
CA PRO A 148 -7.44 -14.39 -13.39
C PRO A 148 -8.31 -14.04 -12.17
N ALA A 149 -9.33 -14.84 -11.88
CA ALA A 149 -10.20 -14.64 -10.72
C ALA A 149 -9.46 -14.83 -9.38
N GLN A 150 -8.63 -15.87 -9.27
CA GLN A 150 -7.80 -16.09 -8.08
C GLN A 150 -6.75 -15.00 -7.88
N TYR A 151 -6.20 -14.49 -8.98
CA TYR A 151 -5.27 -13.37 -8.92
C TYR A 151 -5.98 -12.08 -8.48
N ASP A 152 -7.20 -11.82 -8.97
CA ASP A 152 -8.02 -10.69 -8.53
C ASP A 152 -8.31 -10.74 -7.03
N ASP A 153 -8.66 -11.92 -6.51
CA ASP A 153 -8.86 -12.12 -5.07
C ASP A 153 -7.58 -11.85 -4.29
N THR A 154 -6.44 -12.38 -4.75
CA THR A 154 -5.14 -12.17 -4.11
C THR A 154 -4.75 -10.69 -4.06
N VAL A 155 -4.94 -9.96 -5.16
CA VAL A 155 -4.62 -8.51 -5.20
C VAL A 155 -5.59 -7.71 -4.32
N ARG A 156 -6.88 -8.09 -4.28
CA ARG A 156 -7.86 -7.47 -3.38
C ARG A 156 -7.47 -7.65 -1.92
N ASP A 157 -7.09 -8.86 -1.52
CA ASP A 157 -6.68 -9.16 -0.15
C ASP A 157 -5.40 -8.40 0.23
N LEU A 158 -4.43 -8.33 -0.70
CA LEU A 158 -3.22 -7.56 -0.51
C LEU A 158 -3.51 -6.06 -0.35
N THR A 159 -4.42 -5.52 -1.16
CA THR A 159 -4.83 -4.12 -1.08
C THR A 159 -5.58 -3.84 0.22
N ALA A 160 -6.48 -4.72 0.64
CA ALA A 160 -7.18 -4.63 1.92
C ALA A 160 -6.21 -4.68 3.12
N PHE A 161 -5.18 -5.53 3.06
CA PHE A 161 -4.14 -5.52 4.08
C PHE A 161 -3.37 -4.19 4.14
N LEU A 162 -3.04 -3.60 3.00
CA LEU A 162 -2.37 -2.30 2.96
C LEU A 162 -3.29 -1.15 3.42
N GLU A 163 -4.59 -1.24 3.15
CA GLU A 163 -5.58 -0.32 3.70
C GLU A 163 -5.64 -0.41 5.22
N TYR A 164 -5.74 -1.62 5.76
CA TYR A 164 -5.64 -1.85 7.20
C TYR A 164 -4.33 -1.30 7.77
N ALA A 165 -3.18 -1.60 7.15
CA ALA A 165 -1.88 -1.11 7.61
C ALA A 165 -1.79 0.42 7.61
N SER A 166 -2.51 1.10 6.72
CA SER A 166 -2.52 2.56 6.64
C SER A 166 -3.44 3.25 7.66
N GLU A 167 -4.43 2.54 8.19
CA GLU A 167 -5.35 3.04 9.24
C GLU A 167 -5.85 1.90 10.15
N PRO A 168 -5.01 1.28 10.99
CA PRO A 168 -5.43 0.18 11.86
C PRO A 168 -6.56 0.57 12.83
N ALA A 169 -6.62 1.84 13.21
CA ALA A 169 -7.66 2.38 14.09
C ALA A 169 -9.08 2.32 13.44
N ALA A 170 -9.17 2.16 12.11
CA ALA A 170 -10.46 2.02 11.42
C ALA A 170 -11.30 0.86 11.96
N LEU A 171 -10.67 -0.23 12.41
CA LEU A 171 -11.34 -1.39 13.00
C LEU A 171 -12.16 -1.03 14.26
N GLN A 172 -11.70 -0.05 15.04
CA GLN A 172 -12.33 0.36 16.28
C GLN A 172 -13.07 1.70 16.17
N ARG A 173 -12.82 2.48 15.11
CA ARG A 173 -13.35 3.83 14.93
C ARG A 173 -14.88 3.89 15.03
N HIS A 174 -15.59 2.93 14.44
CA HIS A 174 -17.05 2.92 14.46
C HIS A 174 -17.61 2.72 15.86
N SER A 175 -17.08 1.79 16.64
CA SER A 175 -17.56 1.53 18.00
C SER A 175 -17.25 2.69 18.94
N ILE A 176 -16.03 3.23 18.89
CA ILE A 176 -15.63 4.39 19.70
C ILE A 176 -16.39 5.63 19.27
N GLY A 177 -16.59 5.82 17.96
CA GLY A 177 -17.26 7.00 17.38
C GLY A 177 -18.68 7.20 17.91
N VAL A 178 -19.44 6.13 18.11
CA VAL A 178 -20.80 6.21 18.69
C VAL A 178 -20.75 6.82 20.09
N TRP A 179 -19.86 6.38 20.95
CA TRP A 179 -19.69 6.93 22.30
C TRP A 179 -19.22 8.38 22.29
N VAL A 180 -18.31 8.72 21.38
CA VAL A 180 -17.85 10.11 21.19
C VAL A 180 -19.00 11.00 20.78
N LEU A 181 -19.87 10.57 19.87
CA LEU A 181 -21.05 11.35 19.45
C LEU A 181 -22.03 11.57 20.62
N PHE A 182 -22.30 10.55 21.43
CA PHE A 182 -23.13 10.73 22.64
C PHE A 182 -22.52 11.69 23.64
N TYR A 183 -21.21 11.59 23.89
CA TYR A 183 -20.49 12.51 24.76
C TYR A 183 -20.58 13.95 24.24
N LEU A 184 -20.32 14.18 22.95
CA LEU A 184 -20.39 15.49 22.35
C LEU A 184 -21.81 16.07 22.36
N ALA A 185 -22.83 15.27 22.11
CA ALA A 185 -24.22 15.70 22.18
C ALA A 185 -24.59 16.15 23.59
N PHE A 186 -24.23 15.35 24.61
CA PHE A 186 -24.46 15.70 26.01
C PHE A 186 -23.70 16.97 26.42
N PHE A 187 -22.43 17.07 26.07
CA PHE A 187 -21.61 18.26 26.35
C PHE A 187 -22.15 19.50 25.67
N THR A 188 -22.59 19.38 24.42
CA THR A 188 -23.20 20.51 23.66
C THR A 188 -24.48 20.97 24.33
N LEU A 189 -25.32 20.03 24.82
CA LEU A 189 -26.53 20.37 25.55
C LEU A 189 -26.20 21.19 26.82
N LEU A 190 -25.25 20.74 27.62
CA LEU A 190 -24.80 21.44 28.82
C LEU A 190 -24.23 22.82 28.50
N ALA A 191 -23.40 22.94 27.47
CA ALA A 191 -22.84 24.19 27.02
C ALA A 191 -23.92 25.15 26.50
N TYR A 192 -24.94 24.63 25.83
CA TYR A 192 -26.09 25.39 25.37
C TYR A 192 -26.92 25.96 26.56
N LEU A 193 -27.23 25.10 27.56
CA LEU A 193 -27.95 25.53 28.76
C LEU A 193 -27.14 26.57 29.52
N LEU A 194 -25.85 26.40 29.68
CA LEU A 194 -24.98 27.38 30.33
C LEU A 194 -24.93 28.70 29.55
N LYS A 195 -24.78 28.63 28.24
CA LYS A 195 -24.86 29.82 27.38
C LYS A 195 -26.19 30.54 27.59
N HIS A 196 -27.31 29.81 27.54
CA HIS A 196 -28.63 30.39 27.69
C HIS A 196 -28.79 31.12 29.04
N GLU A 197 -28.29 30.57 30.13
CA GLU A 197 -28.32 31.19 31.43
C GLU A 197 -27.45 32.45 31.50
N TYR A 198 -26.22 32.40 31.04
CA TYR A 198 -25.32 33.58 31.09
C TYR A 198 -25.72 34.72 30.15
N TRP A 199 -26.43 34.43 29.07
CA TRP A 199 -26.86 35.46 28.11
C TRP A 199 -28.29 35.96 28.35
N LYS A 200 -28.95 35.49 29.37
CA LYS A 200 -30.31 35.83 29.71
C LYS A 200 -30.49 37.32 30.00
N ASP A 201 -29.50 37.97 30.61
CA ASP A 201 -29.53 39.35 31.05
C ASP A 201 -28.78 40.33 30.10
N VAL A 202 -28.37 39.85 28.92
CA VAL A 202 -27.59 40.63 27.94
C VAL A 202 -28.48 41.30 26.89
N HIS A 203 -29.81 41.16 26.97
CA HIS A 203 -30.80 41.78 26.05
C HIS A 203 -31.61 42.84 26.73
#